data_f7b3c3217ed9295984f9317c681394e3
#
_entry.id   f7b3c3217ed9295984f9317c681394e3
#
_cell.length_a   1.000
_cell.length_b   1.000
_cell.length_c   1.000
_cell.angle_alpha   90.00
_cell.angle_beta   90.00
_cell.angle_gamma   90.00
#
_symmetry.space_group_name_H-M   'P 1'
#
loop_
_entity.id
_entity.type
_entity.pdbx_description
1 polymer ?
#
loop_
_entity_poly.entity_id
_entity_poly.type
_entity_poly.pdbx_seq_one_letter_code
_entity_poly.pdbx_strand_id
1 'polypeptide(L)' 'MMNIINRFKEVHGDKYDYRNVIYTKMINKVEIICHEHGSFYQAPHDHLKGQGCPECAKISRAKKKNKYN' A
#
# COMPACT_ATOMS: atom_id res chain seq x y z
N MET A 1 0.45 16.77 15.58
CA MET A 1 1.14 15.49 15.33
C MET A 1 0.57 14.84 14.11
N MET A 2 1.43 14.39 13.22
CA MET A 2 0.96 13.85 11.95
C MET A 2 0.48 12.42 12.09
N ASN A 3 -0.71 12.17 11.57
CA ASN A 3 -1.26 10.82 11.55
C ASN A 3 -0.54 10.02 10.46
N ILE A 4 -0.14 8.78 10.77
CA ILE A 4 0.56 7.94 9.78
C ILE A 4 -0.33 7.70 8.55
N ILE A 5 -1.64 7.61 8.75
CA ILE A 5 -2.58 7.39 7.66
C ILE A 5 -2.56 8.58 6.69
N ASN A 6 -2.44 9.78 7.19
CA ASN A 6 -2.32 10.96 6.32
C ASN A 6 -1.07 10.89 5.46
N ARG A 7 0.03 10.39 6.01
CA ARG A 7 1.26 10.21 5.26
C ARG A 7 1.10 9.14 4.18
N PHE A 8 0.40 8.06 4.50
CA PHE A 8 0.09 7.05 3.50
C PHE A 8 -0.70 7.64 2.34
N LYS A 9 -1.68 8.48 2.66
CA LYS A 9 -2.52 9.09 1.64
C LYS A 9 -1.76 10.10 0.79
N GLU A 10 -0.76 10.73 1.36
CA GLU A 10 0.10 11.63 0.58
C GLU A 10 0.87 10.87 -0.49
N VAL A 11 1.30 9.65 -0.17
CA VAL A 11 2.08 8.84 -1.10
C VAL A 11 1.19 8.11 -2.10
N HIS A 12 0.08 7.54 -1.63
CA HIS A 12 -0.76 6.63 -2.41
C HIS A 12 -2.13 7.17 -2.79
N GLY A 13 -2.55 8.30 -2.21
CA GLY A 13 -3.88 8.84 -2.44
C GLY A 13 -4.94 7.95 -1.81
N ASP A 14 -6.05 7.77 -2.50
CA ASP A 14 -7.17 6.98 -2.01
C ASP A 14 -7.13 5.54 -2.51
N LYS A 15 -5.97 5.07 -2.89
CA LYS A 15 -5.81 3.77 -3.50
C LYS A 15 -6.09 2.62 -2.55
N TYR A 16 -5.84 2.82 -1.25
CA TYR A 16 -5.98 1.78 -0.23
C TYR A 16 -6.89 2.24 0.87
N ASP A 17 -7.42 1.26 1.62
CA ASP A 17 -8.26 1.52 2.79
C ASP A 17 -7.40 1.23 4.02
N TYR A 18 -7.36 2.18 4.93
CA TYR A 18 -6.50 2.10 6.11
C TYR A 18 -7.29 1.94 7.41
N ARG A 19 -8.57 1.54 7.32
CA ARG A 19 -9.43 1.48 8.50
C ARG A 19 -8.93 0.51 9.57
N ASN A 20 -8.19 -0.51 9.16
CA ASN A 20 -7.69 -1.51 10.09
C ASN A 20 -6.23 -1.30 10.50
N VAL A 21 -5.63 -0.20 10.09
CA VAL A 21 -4.25 0.09 10.42
C VAL A 21 -4.13 0.40 11.91
N ILE A 22 -3.27 -0.35 12.59
CA ILE A 22 -2.92 -0.08 13.98
C ILE A 22 -1.42 0.20 14.01
N TYR A 23 -1.11 1.48 14.05
CA TYR A 23 0.29 1.91 13.99
C TYR A 23 0.94 1.81 15.36
N THR A 24 2.06 1.12 15.44
CA THR A 24 2.89 1.08 16.64
C THR A 24 4.29 1.56 16.34
N LYS A 25 4.95 0.91 15.37
CA LYS A 25 6.30 1.28 14.96
C LYS A 25 6.40 1.22 13.44
N MET A 26 7.35 1.96 12.89
CA MET A 26 7.58 1.98 11.44
C MET A 26 7.95 0.62 10.86
N ILE A 27 8.53 -0.24 11.66
CA ILE A 27 8.98 -1.56 11.20
C ILE A 27 7.94 -2.65 11.44
N ASN A 28 6.91 -2.38 12.22
CA ASN A 28 5.86 -3.37 12.49
C ASN A 28 4.82 -3.32 11.39
N LYS A 29 4.56 -4.47 10.78
CA LYS A 29 3.60 -4.54 9.68
C LYS A 29 2.20 -4.18 10.15
N VAL A 30 1.48 -3.45 9.31
CA VAL A 30 0.09 -3.06 9.57
C VAL A 30 -0.78 -3.60 8.46
N GLU A 31 -2.06 -3.80 8.77
CA GLU A 31 -3.01 -4.29 7.80
C GLU A 31 -3.49 -3.15 6.90
N ILE A 32 -3.26 -3.30 5.61
CA ILE A 32 -3.68 -2.35 4.60
C ILE A 32 -4.60 -3.09 3.64
N ILE A 33 -5.71 -2.46 3.28
CA ILE A 33 -6.72 -3.10 2.44
C ILE A 33 -6.63 -2.55 1.03
N CYS A 34 -6.36 -3.45 0.08
CA CYS A 34 -6.43 -3.12 -1.33
C CYS A 34 -7.87 -3.30 -1.79
N HIS A 35 -8.41 -2.32 -2.51
CA HIS A 35 -9.80 -2.37 -2.97
C HIS A 35 -10.06 -3.53 -3.93
N GLU A 36 -9.01 -4.04 -4.56
CA GLU A 36 -9.14 -5.11 -5.54
C GLU A 36 -8.75 -6.49 -5.03
N HIS A 37 -7.79 -6.55 -4.10
CA HIS A 37 -7.22 -7.82 -3.69
C HIS A 37 -7.41 -8.14 -2.21
N GLY A 38 -8.03 -7.23 -1.46
CA GLY A 38 -8.25 -7.44 -0.04
C GLY A 38 -7.05 -7.00 0.79
N SER A 39 -6.98 -7.47 2.02
CA SER A 39 -5.97 -7.00 2.95
C SER A 39 -4.60 -7.63 2.71
N PHE A 40 -3.59 -6.86 3.00
CA PHE A 40 -2.21 -7.33 3.00
C PHE A 40 -1.48 -6.63 4.14
N TYR A 41 -0.32 -7.15 4.51
CA TYR A 41 0.46 -6.62 5.62
C TYR A 41 1.76 -6.04 5.09
N GLN A 42 2.06 -4.81 5.53
CA GLN A 42 3.27 -4.13 5.08
C GLN A 42 3.71 -3.17 6.16
N ALA A 43 5.03 -3.04 6.34
CA ALA A 43 5.56 -2.10 7.31
C ALA A 43 5.31 -0.67 6.84
N PRO A 44 4.93 0.25 7.75
CA PRO A 44 4.71 1.64 7.36
C PRO A 44 5.91 2.25 6.64
N HIS A 45 7.10 1.90 7.06
CA HIS A 45 8.33 2.36 6.45
C HIS A 45 8.38 2.03 4.96
N ASP A 46 8.05 0.79 4.60
CA ASP A 46 8.05 0.38 3.20
C ASP A 46 6.90 1.01 2.43
N HIS A 47 5.74 1.11 3.05
CA HIS A 47 4.58 1.69 2.40
C HIS A 47 4.81 3.16 2.06
N LEU A 48 5.50 3.88 2.94
CA LEU A 48 5.82 5.29 2.72
C LEU A 48 6.86 5.49 1.62
N LYS A 49 7.62 4.45 1.30
CA LYS A 49 8.57 4.51 0.19
C LYS A 49 7.90 4.35 -1.17
N GLY A 50 6.61 4.09 -1.19
CA GLY A 50 5.87 3.92 -2.42
C GLY A 50 5.47 2.49 -2.71
N GLN A 51 5.82 1.53 -1.86
CA GLN A 51 5.41 0.16 -2.04
C GLN A 51 3.94 -0.02 -1.69
N GLY A 52 3.23 -0.77 -2.50
CA GLY A 52 1.82 -0.99 -2.30
C GLY A 52 1.48 -2.48 -2.34
N CYS A 53 0.26 -2.78 -2.75
CA CYS A 53 -0.22 -4.15 -2.83
C CYS A 53 0.67 -4.99 -3.75
N PRO A 54 1.24 -6.10 -3.26
CA PRO A 54 2.11 -6.92 -4.10
C PRO A 54 1.38 -7.54 -5.29
N GLU A 55 0.08 -7.83 -5.14
CA GLU A 55 -0.69 -8.36 -6.27
C GLU A 55 -0.90 -7.32 -7.34
N CYS A 56 -1.17 -6.08 -6.94
CA CYS A 56 -1.28 -4.97 -7.89
C CYS A 56 0.02 -4.76 -8.64
N ALA A 57 1.13 -4.87 -7.92
CA ALA A 57 2.44 -4.70 -8.54
C ALA A 57 2.70 -5.75 -9.61
N LYS A 58 2.33 -6.99 -9.33
CA LYS A 58 2.48 -8.08 -10.30
C LYS A 58 1.64 -7.84 -11.54
N ILE A 59 0.38 -7.48 -11.33
CA ILE A 59 -0.56 -7.24 -12.43
C ILE A 59 -0.10 -6.05 -13.27
N SER A 60 0.31 -4.98 -12.62
CA SER A 60 0.78 -3.79 -13.30
C SER A 60 1.98 -4.10 -14.19
N ARG A 61 2.90 -4.90 -13.66
CA ARG A 61 4.08 -5.30 -14.40
C ARG A 61 3.72 -6.13 -15.63
N ALA A 62 2.80 -7.06 -15.47
CA ALA A 62 2.34 -7.91 -16.57
C ALA A 62 1.63 -7.10 -17.64
N LYS A 63 0.75 -6.20 -17.23
CA LYS A 63 0.04 -5.33 -18.17
C LYS A 63 0.98 -4.47 -18.97
N LYS A 64 1.97 -3.92 -18.30
CA LYS A 64 2.96 -3.08 -18.93
C LYS A 64 3.68 -3.83 -20.02
N LYS A 65 4.03 -5.06 -19.72
CA LYS A 65 4.70 -5.94 -20.67
C LYS A 65 3.85 -6.19 -21.89
N ASN A 66 2.58 -6.51 -21.68
CA ASN A 66 1.66 -6.81 -22.76
C ASN A 66 1.34 -5.60 -23.62
N LYS A 67 1.35 -4.46 -23.02
CA LYS A 67 0.96 -3.22 -23.70
C LYS A 67 1.86 -2.89 -24.87
N TYR A 68 3.10 -3.26 -24.78
CA TYR A 68 4.08 -2.90 -25.80
C TYR A 68 4.33 -3.97 -26.84
N ASN A 69 3.54 -4.99 -26.83
CA ASN A 69 3.65 -6.05 -27.86
C ASN A 69 2.85 -5.74 -29.11
#